data_b157fae226ef1daaa86735a3b13b93ae
#
_entry.id   b157fae226ef1daaa86735a3b13b93ae
#
_cell.length_a   1.000
_cell.length_b   1.000
_cell.length_c   1.000
_cell.angle_alpha   90.00
_cell.angle_beta   90.00
_cell.angle_gamma   90.00
#
_symmetry.space_group_name_H-M   'P 1'
#
loop_
_entity.id
_entity.type
_entity.pdbx_description
1 polymer ?
#
loop_
_entity_poly.entity_id
_entity_poly.type
_entity_poly.pdbx_seq_one_letter_code
_entity_poly.pdbx_strand_id
1 'polypeptide(L)'
;MNLLKIPFLLVWRLWFYVLILITVLLMSPFLFVLTIKESYYPTFWKLIRGWAHVLVYGMGFRIDKQLDEILDRDKSYMFCPNHASLMDPFVLIVLSKNPIVFVGKKELVKIPIFGFFYKRAVIMVDRSSAESRKRVFAMAKKRLQGGTSIGIFPEGLVPTEDVILAPFKNGAFSLAIQHQIPIVPQTYYDCKRLFSWDFLKGGTGTFRIRQHRFIDTKGLKFEDAEKLKEKIFQIIHNELSSDSLYMKDTNRAK
;
A
#
# COMPACT_ATOMS: atom_id res chain seq x y z
N MET A 1 17.96 25.04 -2.35
CA MET A 1 16.81 24.71 -3.24
C MET A 1 16.71 25.78 -4.31
N ASN A 2 16.64 25.41 -5.57
CA ASN A 2 16.57 26.40 -6.66
C ASN A 2 15.14 26.98 -6.67
N LEU A 3 14.98 28.26 -6.36
CA LEU A 3 13.69 28.96 -6.25
C LEU A 3 12.79 28.78 -7.50
N LEU A 4 13.41 28.60 -8.68
CA LEU A 4 12.70 28.36 -9.94
C LEU A 4 11.99 26.98 -10.00
N LYS A 5 12.35 26.03 -9.12
CA LYS A 5 11.70 24.70 -9.09
C LYS A 5 10.41 24.69 -8.27
N ILE A 6 10.22 25.67 -7.39
CA ILE A 6 9.06 25.68 -6.48
C ILE A 6 7.72 25.77 -7.25
N PRO A 7 7.53 26.72 -8.20
CA PRO A 7 6.29 26.79 -8.96
C PRO A 7 5.99 25.52 -9.73
N PHE A 8 7.02 24.92 -10.33
CA PHE A 8 6.86 23.65 -11.04
C PHE A 8 6.41 22.52 -10.13
N LEU A 9 7.00 22.38 -8.94
CA LEU A 9 6.61 21.36 -7.95
C LEU A 9 5.17 21.55 -7.48
N LEU A 10 4.75 22.80 -7.23
CA LEU A 10 3.38 23.11 -6.82
C LEU A 10 2.37 22.76 -7.91
N VAL A 11 2.65 23.15 -9.16
CA VAL A 11 1.80 22.79 -10.31
C VAL A 11 1.73 21.27 -10.49
N TRP A 12 2.87 20.57 -10.39
CA TRP A 12 2.93 19.12 -10.50
C TRP A 12 2.19 18.41 -9.34
N ARG A 13 2.25 18.95 -8.12
CA ARG A 13 1.46 18.47 -6.98
C ARG A 13 -0.05 18.72 -7.19
N LEU A 14 -0.42 19.90 -7.68
CA LEU A 14 -1.80 20.22 -8.02
C LEU A 14 -2.32 19.25 -9.09
N TRP A 15 -1.51 18.96 -10.11
CA TRP A 15 -1.84 17.98 -11.14
C TRP A 15 -2.23 16.63 -10.58
N PHE A 16 -1.56 16.15 -9.52
CA PHE A 16 -1.93 14.90 -8.85
C PHE A 16 -3.39 14.92 -8.37
N TYR A 17 -3.81 15.98 -7.71
CA TYR A 17 -5.19 16.09 -7.19
C TYR A 17 -6.20 16.28 -8.32
N VAL A 18 -5.86 17.03 -9.34
CA VAL A 18 -6.68 17.22 -10.55
C VAL A 18 -6.85 15.88 -11.27
N LEU A 19 -5.77 15.13 -11.44
CA LEU A 19 -5.79 13.80 -12.07
C LEU A 19 -6.68 12.83 -11.31
N ILE A 20 -6.56 12.78 -9.96
CA ILE A 20 -7.46 11.98 -9.12
C ILE A 20 -8.91 12.41 -9.32
N LEU A 21 -9.20 13.71 -9.22
CA LEU A 21 -10.56 14.23 -9.31
C LEU A 21 -11.21 13.86 -10.65
N ILE A 22 -10.53 14.18 -11.76
CA ILE A 22 -11.05 13.91 -13.11
C ILE A 22 -11.28 12.40 -13.29
N THR A 23 -10.30 11.58 -12.96
CA THR A 23 -10.39 10.13 -13.18
C THR A 23 -11.43 9.48 -12.28
N VAL A 24 -11.56 9.89 -11.02
CA VAL A 24 -12.62 9.40 -10.12
C VAL A 24 -14.01 9.79 -10.62
N LEU A 25 -14.19 11.03 -11.09
CA LEU A 25 -15.47 11.48 -11.66
C LEU A 25 -15.84 10.68 -12.91
N LEU A 26 -14.90 10.49 -13.83
CA LEU A 26 -15.13 9.70 -15.06
C LEU A 26 -15.44 8.24 -14.77
N MET A 27 -14.78 7.65 -13.76
CA MET A 27 -14.99 6.24 -13.38
C MET A 27 -16.20 6.04 -12.47
N SER A 28 -16.72 7.07 -11.82
CA SER A 28 -17.76 6.95 -10.80
C SER A 28 -19.02 6.20 -11.25
N PRO A 29 -19.58 6.38 -12.47
CA PRO A 29 -20.74 5.61 -12.92
C PRO A 29 -20.48 4.10 -12.97
N PHE A 30 -19.30 3.71 -13.49
CA PHE A 30 -18.88 2.30 -13.57
C PHE A 30 -18.61 1.73 -12.19
N LEU A 31 -17.88 2.48 -11.36
CA LEU A 31 -17.59 2.06 -9.97
C LEU A 31 -18.88 1.89 -9.18
N PHE A 32 -19.89 2.76 -9.36
CA PHE A 32 -21.18 2.62 -8.69
C PHE A 32 -21.83 1.27 -9.00
N VAL A 33 -21.93 0.90 -10.28
CA VAL A 33 -22.50 -0.40 -10.70
C VAL A 33 -21.69 -1.56 -10.11
N LEU A 34 -20.36 -1.47 -10.13
CA LEU A 34 -19.46 -2.52 -9.64
C LEU A 34 -19.45 -2.66 -8.11
N THR A 35 -20.04 -1.73 -7.36
CA THR A 35 -20.20 -1.85 -5.90
C THR A 35 -21.47 -2.55 -5.47
N ILE A 36 -22.43 -2.80 -6.38
CA ILE A 36 -23.76 -3.37 -6.05
C ILE A 36 -23.63 -4.83 -5.58
N LYS A 37 -22.81 -5.64 -6.28
CA LYS A 37 -22.66 -7.08 -5.99
C LYS A 37 -21.22 -7.47 -5.69
N GLU A 38 -21.04 -8.40 -4.75
CA GLU A 38 -19.72 -8.92 -4.39
C GLU A 38 -19.03 -9.64 -5.55
N SER A 39 -19.82 -10.35 -6.38
CA SER A 39 -19.31 -11.04 -7.58
C SER A 39 -18.66 -10.10 -8.62
N TYR A 40 -18.92 -8.81 -8.54
CA TYR A 40 -18.29 -7.81 -9.42
C TYR A 40 -16.91 -7.34 -8.93
N TYR A 41 -16.46 -7.81 -7.75
CA TYR A 41 -15.17 -7.37 -7.19
C TYR A 41 -13.96 -7.63 -8.12
N PRO A 42 -13.84 -8.74 -8.85
CA PRO A 42 -12.74 -8.92 -9.80
C PRO A 42 -12.73 -7.87 -10.93
N THR A 43 -13.91 -7.46 -11.43
CA THR A 43 -14.05 -6.40 -12.43
C THR A 43 -13.74 -5.02 -11.82
N PHE A 44 -14.27 -4.76 -10.63
CA PHE A 44 -13.92 -3.57 -9.84
C PHE A 44 -12.40 -3.45 -9.65
N TRP A 45 -11.73 -4.55 -9.30
CA TRP A 45 -10.28 -4.59 -9.14
C TRP A 45 -9.52 -4.26 -10.43
N LYS A 46 -9.95 -4.82 -11.57
CA LYS A 46 -9.34 -4.51 -12.88
C LYS A 46 -9.42 -3.01 -13.19
N LEU A 47 -10.57 -2.39 -12.91
CA LEU A 47 -10.77 -0.96 -13.12
C LEU A 47 -9.88 -0.13 -12.19
N ILE A 48 -9.86 -0.45 -10.89
CA ILE A 48 -8.97 0.23 -9.90
C ILE A 48 -7.50 0.05 -10.28
N ARG A 49 -7.12 -1.12 -10.78
CA ARG A 49 -5.75 -1.36 -11.23
C ARG A 49 -5.40 -0.51 -12.45
N GLY A 50 -6.31 -0.41 -13.43
CA GLY A 50 -6.15 0.50 -14.57
C GLY A 50 -6.01 1.96 -14.10
N TRP A 51 -6.82 2.39 -13.16
CA TRP A 51 -6.73 3.71 -12.55
C TRP A 51 -5.39 3.97 -11.86
N ALA A 52 -4.89 3.01 -11.08
CA ALA A 52 -3.58 3.14 -10.45
C ALA A 52 -2.45 3.32 -11.48
N HIS A 53 -2.53 2.62 -12.63
CA HIS A 53 -1.59 2.86 -13.74
C HIS A 53 -1.68 4.30 -14.27
N VAL A 54 -2.90 4.81 -14.48
CA VAL A 54 -3.09 6.20 -14.94
C VAL A 54 -2.47 7.19 -13.94
N LEU A 55 -2.66 6.98 -12.64
CA LEU A 55 -2.09 7.86 -11.61
C LEU A 55 -0.56 7.77 -11.58
N VAL A 56 0.01 6.58 -11.53
CA VAL A 56 1.47 6.41 -11.44
C VAL A 56 2.16 6.96 -12.68
N TYR A 57 1.72 6.56 -13.86
CA TYR A 57 2.37 6.99 -15.11
C TYR A 57 1.97 8.41 -15.52
N GLY A 58 0.75 8.85 -15.23
CA GLY A 58 0.27 10.22 -15.48
C GLY A 58 0.95 11.28 -14.61
N MET A 59 1.56 10.87 -13.49
CA MET A 59 2.43 11.70 -12.68
C MET A 59 3.90 11.70 -13.14
N GLY A 60 4.22 10.97 -14.21
CA GLY A 60 5.58 10.85 -14.75
C GLY A 60 6.48 9.87 -13.97
N PHE A 61 5.89 8.98 -13.19
CA PHE A 61 6.64 7.91 -12.54
C PHE A 61 6.81 6.71 -13.44
N ARG A 62 7.86 5.95 -13.18
CA ARG A 62 8.11 4.61 -13.73
C ARG A 62 8.26 3.64 -12.56
N ILE A 63 8.07 2.36 -12.81
CA ILE A 63 8.30 1.32 -11.81
C ILE A 63 9.39 0.38 -12.32
N ASP A 64 10.45 0.26 -11.54
CA ASP A 64 11.48 -0.78 -11.67
C ASP A 64 11.30 -1.77 -10.53
N LYS A 65 11.08 -3.04 -10.86
CA LYS A 65 10.73 -4.06 -9.89
C LYS A 65 11.68 -5.25 -9.95
N GLN A 66 12.24 -5.59 -8.82
CA GLN A 66 12.94 -6.85 -8.58
C GLN A 66 11.99 -7.80 -7.85
N LEU A 67 11.75 -8.98 -8.42
CA LEU A 67 10.87 -9.99 -7.85
C LEU A 67 11.71 -11.22 -7.50
N ASP A 68 11.93 -11.46 -6.21
CA ASP A 68 12.67 -12.64 -5.74
C ASP A 68 11.81 -13.91 -5.83
N GLU A 69 10.48 -13.75 -5.91
CA GLU A 69 9.51 -14.83 -6.07
C GLU A 69 8.27 -14.33 -6.83
N ILE A 70 7.66 -15.18 -7.64
CA ILE A 70 6.51 -14.84 -8.50
C ILE A 70 5.21 -15.26 -7.82
N LEU A 71 4.23 -14.34 -7.80
CA LEU A 71 2.90 -14.59 -7.25
C LEU A 71 2.13 -15.61 -8.10
N ASP A 72 1.57 -16.61 -7.42
CA ASP A 72 0.55 -17.48 -7.99
C ASP A 72 -0.80 -16.72 -8.03
N ARG A 73 -1.46 -16.71 -9.17
CA ARG A 73 -2.72 -15.97 -9.35
C ARG A 73 -3.90 -16.58 -8.60
N ASP A 74 -3.81 -17.85 -8.29
CA ASP A 74 -4.89 -18.61 -7.64
C ASP A 74 -4.75 -18.63 -6.11
N LYS A 75 -3.71 -17.95 -5.57
CA LYS A 75 -3.45 -17.86 -4.15
C LYS A 75 -3.68 -16.47 -3.61
N SER A 76 -4.13 -16.41 -2.37
CA SER A 76 -4.21 -15.18 -1.58
C SER A 76 -2.94 -14.97 -0.76
N TYR A 77 -2.55 -13.71 -0.62
CA TYR A 77 -1.34 -13.29 0.06
C TYR A 77 -1.61 -12.14 1.04
N MET A 78 -0.72 -12.00 2.02
CA MET A 78 -0.62 -10.81 2.86
C MET A 78 0.54 -9.95 2.35
N PHE A 79 0.26 -8.84 1.67
CA PHE A 79 1.28 -7.88 1.25
C PHE A 79 1.65 -6.95 2.41
N CYS A 80 2.94 -6.89 2.71
CA CYS A 80 3.50 -6.07 3.79
C CYS A 80 4.62 -5.17 3.27
N PRO A 81 4.31 -4.07 2.56
CA PRO A 81 5.29 -3.06 2.18
C PRO A 81 5.59 -2.08 3.32
N ASN A 82 6.75 -1.39 3.28
CA ASN A 82 6.96 -0.17 4.05
C ASN A 82 6.06 0.96 3.54
N HIS A 83 5.77 1.93 4.41
CA HIS A 83 4.87 3.06 4.09
C HIS A 83 5.60 4.39 4.17
N ALA A 84 5.76 5.03 3.04
CA ALA A 84 6.58 6.22 2.92
C ALA A 84 5.92 7.38 2.14
N SER A 85 4.80 7.10 1.44
CA SER A 85 4.19 8.06 0.52
C SER A 85 2.71 7.80 0.28
N LEU A 86 1.99 8.82 -0.18
CA LEU A 86 0.64 8.66 -0.73
C LEU A 86 0.61 7.78 -1.98
N MET A 87 1.74 7.59 -2.65
CA MET A 87 1.85 6.75 -3.85
C MET A 87 1.92 5.25 -3.54
N ASP A 88 2.29 4.85 -2.33
CA ASP A 88 2.52 3.44 -1.99
C ASP A 88 1.31 2.51 -2.27
N PRO A 89 0.06 2.88 -1.92
CA PRO A 89 -1.09 2.06 -2.27
C PRO A 89 -1.25 1.88 -3.78
N PHE A 90 -1.02 2.92 -4.58
CA PHE A 90 -1.12 2.84 -6.04
C PHE A 90 -0.02 1.98 -6.63
N VAL A 91 1.19 2.08 -6.10
CA VAL A 91 2.33 1.21 -6.48
C VAL A 91 1.99 -0.25 -6.19
N LEU A 92 1.48 -0.56 -5.01
CA LEU A 92 1.06 -1.94 -4.67
C LEU A 92 -0.02 -2.47 -5.62
N ILE A 93 -1.02 -1.63 -5.95
CA ILE A 93 -2.09 -1.99 -6.89
C ILE A 93 -1.53 -2.28 -8.30
N VAL A 94 -0.58 -1.48 -8.78
CA VAL A 94 0.07 -1.68 -10.08
C VAL A 94 0.87 -2.98 -10.11
N LEU A 95 1.60 -3.28 -9.03
CA LEU A 95 2.46 -4.47 -8.92
C LEU A 95 1.66 -5.76 -8.83
N SER A 96 0.54 -5.76 -8.12
CA SER A 96 -0.25 -6.96 -7.91
C SER A 96 -1.18 -7.25 -9.09
N LYS A 97 -1.10 -8.49 -9.58
CA LYS A 97 -2.09 -9.04 -10.52
C LYS A 97 -3.30 -9.63 -9.79
N ASN A 98 -3.12 -10.07 -8.55
CA ASN A 98 -4.15 -10.62 -7.69
C ASN A 98 -5.01 -9.48 -7.13
N PRO A 99 -6.32 -9.63 -7.00
CA PRO A 99 -7.15 -8.66 -6.30
C PRO A 99 -6.65 -8.46 -4.87
N ILE A 100 -6.60 -7.18 -4.43
CA ILE A 100 -6.18 -6.82 -3.07
C ILE A 100 -7.29 -6.01 -2.41
N VAL A 101 -7.56 -6.32 -1.15
CA VAL A 101 -8.27 -5.42 -0.24
C VAL A 101 -7.29 -4.86 0.79
N PHE A 102 -7.32 -3.56 1.00
CA PHE A 102 -6.46 -2.92 2.00
C PHE A 102 -7.10 -2.95 3.39
N VAL A 103 -6.27 -2.90 4.42
CA VAL A 103 -6.74 -2.53 5.77
C VAL A 103 -6.37 -1.07 6.01
N GLY A 104 -7.37 -0.23 6.20
CA GLY A 104 -7.18 1.22 6.23
C GLY A 104 -8.01 1.94 7.28
N LYS A 105 -7.73 3.24 7.45
CA LYS A 105 -8.38 4.11 8.43
C LYS A 105 -9.84 4.37 8.07
N LYS A 106 -10.75 4.28 9.04
CA LYS A 106 -12.18 4.58 8.85
C LYS A 106 -12.46 6.04 8.48
N GLU A 107 -11.59 6.96 8.89
CA GLU A 107 -11.77 8.39 8.69
C GLU A 107 -11.78 8.79 7.21
N LEU A 108 -11.08 8.05 6.36
CA LEU A 108 -11.00 8.30 4.90
C LEU A 108 -12.36 8.09 4.19
N VAL A 109 -13.30 7.40 4.83
CA VAL A 109 -14.68 7.25 4.34
C VAL A 109 -15.42 8.59 4.25
N LYS A 110 -15.00 9.59 5.03
CA LYS A 110 -15.63 10.92 5.06
C LYS A 110 -15.32 11.77 3.82
N ILE A 111 -14.32 11.39 3.02
CA ILE A 111 -13.98 12.12 1.79
C ILE A 111 -15.11 11.93 0.77
N PRO A 112 -15.74 13.02 0.27
CA PRO A 112 -16.83 12.93 -0.68
C PRO A 112 -16.45 12.12 -1.93
N ILE A 113 -17.39 11.36 -2.48
CA ILE A 113 -17.23 10.47 -3.65
C ILE A 113 -16.20 9.35 -3.38
N PHE A 114 -14.94 9.71 -3.06
CA PHE A 114 -13.87 8.74 -2.77
C PHE A 114 -14.25 7.77 -1.63
N GLY A 115 -14.80 8.28 -0.54
CA GLY A 115 -15.19 7.47 0.62
C GLY A 115 -16.24 6.40 0.31
N PHE A 116 -17.12 6.66 -0.66
CA PHE A 116 -18.09 5.68 -1.13
C PHE A 116 -17.40 4.44 -1.75
N PHE A 117 -16.41 4.66 -2.61
CA PHE A 117 -15.67 3.57 -3.27
C PHE A 117 -14.60 2.97 -2.36
N TYR A 118 -14.03 3.79 -1.46
CA TYR A 118 -13.07 3.34 -0.46
C TYR A 118 -13.62 2.21 0.42
N LYS A 119 -14.88 2.29 0.84
CA LYS A 119 -15.56 1.23 1.59
C LYS A 119 -15.55 -0.12 0.89
N ARG A 120 -15.48 -0.13 -0.43
CA ARG A 120 -15.46 -1.35 -1.24
C ARG A 120 -14.09 -1.99 -1.32
N ALA A 121 -13.05 -1.17 -1.42
CA ALA A 121 -11.66 -1.58 -1.59
C ALA A 121 -10.92 -1.80 -0.26
N VAL A 122 -11.51 -1.40 0.88
CA VAL A 122 -10.80 -1.35 2.16
C VAL A 122 -11.61 -1.99 3.28
N ILE A 123 -10.97 -2.81 4.06
CA ILE A 123 -11.43 -3.25 5.38
C ILE A 123 -11.10 -2.14 6.36
N MET A 124 -12.13 -1.44 6.83
CA MET A 124 -11.96 -0.30 7.71
C MET A 124 -11.64 -0.75 9.13
N VAL A 125 -10.66 -0.13 9.74
CA VAL A 125 -10.29 -0.36 11.13
C VAL A 125 -10.33 0.92 11.95
N ASP A 126 -11.05 0.87 13.06
CA ASP A 126 -10.89 1.79 14.18
C ASP A 126 -9.83 1.21 15.12
N ARG A 127 -8.66 1.82 15.11
CA ARG A 127 -7.50 1.30 15.86
C ARG A 127 -7.65 1.44 17.38
N SER A 128 -8.52 2.34 17.85
CA SER A 128 -8.83 2.52 19.26
C SER A 128 -9.79 1.45 19.81
N SER A 129 -10.58 0.80 18.93
CA SER A 129 -11.62 -0.17 19.31
C SER A 129 -11.14 -1.61 19.19
N ALA A 130 -11.16 -2.36 20.28
CA ALA A 130 -10.87 -3.80 20.27
C ALA A 130 -11.89 -4.60 19.45
N GLU A 131 -13.16 -4.19 19.49
CA GLU A 131 -14.22 -4.80 18.70
C GLU A 131 -14.02 -4.58 17.19
N SER A 132 -13.61 -3.35 16.80
CA SER A 132 -13.29 -3.05 15.41
C SER A 132 -12.11 -3.92 14.92
N ARG A 133 -11.08 -4.12 15.75
CA ARG A 133 -9.98 -5.02 15.41
C ARG A 133 -10.46 -6.46 15.19
N LYS A 134 -11.37 -6.98 16.03
CA LYS A 134 -11.97 -8.32 15.84
C LYS A 134 -12.77 -8.42 14.54
N ARG A 135 -13.55 -7.40 14.19
CA ARG A 135 -14.30 -7.35 12.91
C ARG A 135 -13.39 -7.43 11.69
N VAL A 136 -12.19 -6.85 11.75
CA VAL A 136 -11.21 -6.94 10.64
C VAL A 136 -10.92 -8.38 10.29
N PHE A 137 -10.73 -9.26 11.27
CA PHE A 137 -10.47 -10.68 11.03
C PHE A 137 -11.62 -11.39 10.31
N ALA A 138 -12.86 -11.14 10.71
CA ALA A 138 -14.03 -11.73 10.05
C ALA A 138 -14.19 -11.22 8.60
N MET A 139 -13.98 -9.91 8.39
CA MET A 139 -14.04 -9.32 7.05
C MET A 139 -12.90 -9.82 6.15
N ALA A 140 -11.70 -9.97 6.69
CA ALA A 140 -10.56 -10.54 5.99
C ALA A 140 -10.85 -11.99 5.55
N LYS A 141 -11.41 -12.82 6.44
CA LYS A 141 -11.81 -14.19 6.11
C LYS A 141 -12.72 -14.23 4.88
N LYS A 142 -13.76 -13.39 4.87
CA LYS A 142 -14.71 -13.32 3.73
C LYS A 142 -14.01 -12.94 2.42
N ARG A 143 -13.07 -11.99 2.46
CA ARG A 143 -12.31 -11.56 1.27
C ARG A 143 -11.36 -12.65 0.77
N LEU A 144 -10.65 -13.31 1.68
CA LEU A 144 -9.73 -14.40 1.35
C LEU A 144 -10.46 -15.60 0.73
N GLN A 145 -11.65 -15.95 1.24
CA GLN A 145 -12.50 -17.00 0.64
C GLN A 145 -12.92 -16.67 -0.80
N GLY A 146 -12.99 -15.38 -1.17
CA GLY A 146 -13.22 -14.91 -2.53
C GLY A 146 -11.96 -14.78 -3.38
N GLY A 147 -10.81 -15.36 -2.97
CA GLY A 147 -9.55 -15.29 -3.71
C GLY A 147 -8.87 -13.92 -3.68
N THR A 148 -9.29 -13.01 -2.76
CA THR A 148 -8.72 -11.67 -2.64
C THR A 148 -7.57 -11.68 -1.65
N SER A 149 -6.43 -11.11 -2.01
CA SER A 149 -5.28 -10.87 -1.12
C SER A 149 -5.53 -9.68 -0.19
N ILE A 150 -4.70 -9.53 0.82
CA ILE A 150 -4.79 -8.43 1.79
C ILE A 150 -3.51 -7.59 1.71
N GLY A 151 -3.66 -6.26 1.67
CA GLY A 151 -2.56 -5.30 1.73
C GLY A 151 -2.59 -4.53 3.04
N ILE A 152 -1.51 -4.58 3.80
CA ILE A 152 -1.36 -3.84 5.04
C ILE A 152 0.02 -3.20 5.07
N PHE A 153 0.05 -1.90 5.34
CA PHE A 153 1.26 -1.18 5.71
C PHE A 153 1.48 -1.36 7.22
N PRO A 154 2.41 -2.24 7.65
CA PRO A 154 2.46 -2.67 9.05
C PRO A 154 2.91 -1.58 10.02
N GLU A 155 3.58 -0.52 9.54
CA GLU A 155 3.91 0.68 10.31
C GLU A 155 2.65 1.38 10.83
N GLY A 156 1.58 1.33 10.05
CA GLY A 156 0.29 1.91 10.40
C GLY A 156 0.22 3.44 10.35
N LEU A 157 1.27 4.08 9.91
CA LEU A 157 1.40 5.52 9.63
C LEU A 157 2.48 5.69 8.56
N VAL A 158 2.57 6.89 7.99
CA VAL A 158 3.75 7.28 7.22
C VAL A 158 4.70 7.96 8.19
N PRO A 159 5.92 7.43 8.39
CA PRO A 159 6.89 8.04 9.30
C PRO A 159 7.46 9.34 8.75
N THR A 160 8.10 10.12 9.61
CA THR A 160 8.87 11.32 9.23
C THR A 160 10.05 10.94 8.33
N GLU A 161 10.59 11.91 7.60
CA GLU A 161 11.60 11.66 6.58
C GLU A 161 12.94 11.14 7.15
N ASP A 162 13.25 11.47 8.40
CA ASP A 162 14.45 11.06 9.14
C ASP A 162 14.40 9.60 9.65
N VAL A 163 13.23 8.97 9.65
CA VAL A 163 13.04 7.58 10.11
C VAL A 163 13.24 6.63 8.94
N ILE A 164 14.09 5.64 9.08
CA ILE A 164 14.33 4.60 8.05
C ILE A 164 13.07 3.75 7.88
N LEU A 165 12.57 3.19 8.96
CA LEU A 165 11.41 2.33 9.02
C LEU A 165 10.78 2.44 10.41
N ALA A 166 9.49 2.74 10.50
CA ALA A 166 8.81 2.80 11.78
C ALA A 166 8.49 1.38 12.32
N PRO A 167 8.40 1.21 13.65
CA PRO A 167 8.09 -0.09 14.25
C PRO A 167 6.78 -0.69 13.71
N PHE A 168 6.81 -1.98 13.39
CA PHE A 168 5.65 -2.69 12.88
C PHE A 168 4.65 -3.03 13.97
N LYS A 169 3.36 -3.01 13.61
CA LYS A 169 2.23 -3.44 14.46
C LYS A 169 1.86 -4.89 14.17
N ASN A 170 1.44 -5.62 15.18
CA ASN A 170 1.18 -7.08 15.08
C ASN A 170 0.00 -7.46 14.18
N GLY A 171 -0.88 -6.51 13.82
CA GLY A 171 -2.14 -6.80 13.12
C GLY A 171 -2.01 -7.58 11.82
N ALA A 172 -1.03 -7.23 10.97
CA ALA A 172 -0.78 -7.92 9.70
C ALA A 172 -0.34 -9.38 9.93
N PHE A 173 0.57 -9.60 10.89
CA PHE A 173 1.18 -10.89 11.17
C PHE A 173 0.20 -11.84 11.85
N SER A 174 -0.55 -11.34 12.84
CA SER A 174 -1.64 -12.10 13.47
C SER A 174 -2.72 -12.50 12.48
N LEU A 175 -3.07 -11.60 11.54
CA LEU A 175 -4.06 -11.88 10.50
C LEU A 175 -3.55 -12.94 9.51
N ALA A 176 -2.29 -12.84 9.08
CA ALA A 176 -1.68 -13.81 8.18
C ALA A 176 -1.60 -15.20 8.81
N ILE A 177 -1.20 -15.27 10.09
CA ILE A 177 -1.15 -16.53 10.86
C ILE A 177 -2.55 -17.13 11.02
N GLN A 178 -3.55 -16.33 11.39
CA GLN A 178 -4.91 -16.83 11.59
C GLN A 178 -5.49 -17.46 10.33
N HIS A 179 -5.14 -16.91 9.17
CA HIS A 179 -5.65 -17.39 7.89
C HIS A 179 -4.66 -18.29 7.15
N GLN A 180 -3.50 -18.56 7.74
CA GLN A 180 -2.44 -19.43 7.18
C GLN A 180 -2.08 -19.02 5.74
N ILE A 181 -2.00 -17.71 5.46
CA ILE A 181 -1.64 -17.14 4.15
C ILE A 181 -0.21 -16.63 4.15
N PRO A 182 0.56 -16.86 3.09
CA PRO A 182 1.94 -16.41 3.02
C PRO A 182 2.02 -14.88 3.01
N ILE A 183 3.06 -14.34 3.66
CA ILE A 183 3.37 -12.92 3.65
C ILE A 183 4.33 -12.60 2.54
N VAL A 184 4.06 -11.51 1.84
CA VAL A 184 4.91 -10.94 0.79
C VAL A 184 5.52 -9.63 1.31
N PRO A 185 6.74 -9.66 1.87
CA PRO A 185 7.44 -8.44 2.23
C PRO A 185 7.83 -7.68 0.97
N GLN A 186 7.67 -6.36 0.97
CA GLN A 186 8.08 -5.51 -0.14
C GLN A 186 8.83 -4.29 0.39
N THR A 187 9.91 -3.90 -0.29
CA THR A 187 10.66 -2.70 -0.01
C THR A 187 10.47 -1.67 -1.10
N TYR A 188 9.98 -0.48 -0.74
CA TYR A 188 9.80 0.68 -1.60
C TYR A 188 10.89 1.70 -1.27
N TYR A 189 11.86 1.87 -2.17
CA TYR A 189 13.04 2.71 -1.90
C TYR A 189 12.79 4.20 -2.17
N ASP A 190 12.05 4.51 -3.24
CA ASP A 190 12.02 5.86 -3.79
C ASP A 190 10.71 6.62 -3.56
N CYS A 191 9.64 5.96 -3.06
CA CYS A 191 8.33 6.59 -2.88
C CYS A 191 8.42 7.81 -1.95
N LYS A 192 9.20 7.72 -0.87
CA LYS A 192 9.47 8.80 0.09
C LYS A 192 10.13 10.01 -0.59
N ARG A 193 11.16 9.77 -1.39
CA ARG A 193 11.95 10.79 -2.06
C ARG A 193 11.21 11.45 -3.22
N LEU A 194 10.53 10.65 -4.05
CA LEU A 194 9.89 11.13 -5.27
C LEU A 194 8.52 11.76 -5.02
N PHE A 195 7.76 11.27 -4.02
CA PHE A 195 6.48 11.85 -3.64
C PHE A 195 6.39 12.02 -2.13
N SER A 196 7.24 12.90 -1.60
CA SER A 196 7.30 13.25 -0.18
C SER A 196 5.99 13.86 0.34
N TRP A 197 5.78 13.80 1.65
CA TRP A 197 4.74 14.58 2.34
C TRP A 197 5.05 16.08 2.38
N ASP A 198 6.32 16.46 2.28
CA ASP A 198 6.71 17.85 2.06
C ASP A 198 6.41 18.23 0.61
N PHE A 199 5.49 19.18 0.43
CA PHE A 199 5.03 19.63 -0.88
C PHE A 199 6.13 20.29 -1.73
N LEU A 200 7.18 20.78 -1.09
CA LEU A 200 8.32 21.40 -1.76
C LEU A 200 9.44 20.42 -2.12
N LYS A 201 9.22 19.11 -1.87
CA LYS A 201 10.14 18.05 -2.22
C LYS A 201 9.51 17.03 -3.16
N GLY A 202 10.34 16.35 -3.94
CA GLY A 202 9.93 15.30 -4.87
C GLY A 202 10.13 15.67 -6.33
N GLY A 203 9.46 14.93 -7.19
CA GLY A 203 9.54 15.06 -8.66
C GLY A 203 9.29 13.74 -9.34
N THR A 204 9.30 13.75 -10.68
CA THR A 204 9.19 12.56 -11.51
C THR A 204 10.40 11.63 -11.32
N GLY A 205 10.24 10.36 -11.63
CA GLY A 205 11.34 9.40 -11.53
C GLY A 205 10.89 7.95 -11.53
N THR A 206 11.80 7.06 -11.13
CA THR A 206 11.56 5.63 -11.09
C THR A 206 11.44 5.16 -9.64
N PHE A 207 10.32 4.53 -9.31
CA PHE A 207 10.15 3.79 -8.07
C PHE A 207 10.83 2.45 -8.18
N ARG A 208 11.96 2.27 -7.48
CA ARG A 208 12.60 0.96 -7.32
C ARG A 208 11.88 0.20 -6.23
N ILE A 209 11.50 -1.03 -6.53
CA ILE A 209 10.72 -1.88 -5.65
C ILE A 209 11.37 -3.25 -5.61
N ARG A 210 11.55 -3.81 -4.41
CA ARG A 210 11.90 -5.21 -4.26
C ARG A 210 10.76 -5.97 -3.60
N GLN A 211 10.29 -7.04 -4.24
CA GLN A 211 9.44 -8.05 -3.64
C GLN A 211 10.32 -9.20 -3.19
N HIS A 212 10.42 -9.37 -1.89
CA HIS A 212 11.23 -10.42 -1.28
C HIS A 212 10.58 -11.79 -1.41
N ARG A 213 11.33 -12.85 -1.09
CA ARG A 213 10.79 -14.21 -0.98
C ARG A 213 9.64 -14.24 0.02
N PHE A 214 8.64 -15.04 -0.29
CA PHE A 214 7.47 -15.17 0.56
C PHE A 214 7.82 -15.87 1.86
N ILE A 215 7.11 -15.49 2.92
CA ILE A 215 7.26 -16.11 4.23
C ILE A 215 5.99 -16.89 4.51
N ASP A 216 6.14 -18.22 4.58
CA ASP A 216 5.04 -19.10 4.88
C ASP A 216 4.60 -18.92 6.35
N THR A 217 3.30 -18.98 6.57
CA THR A 217 2.68 -18.91 7.90
C THR A 217 2.02 -20.24 8.29
N LYS A 218 2.13 -21.25 7.41
CA LYS A 218 1.50 -22.56 7.63
C LYS A 218 2.06 -23.22 8.88
N GLY A 219 1.16 -23.60 9.79
CA GLY A 219 1.54 -24.22 11.07
C GLY A 219 1.98 -23.24 12.16
N LEU A 220 2.14 -21.94 11.87
CA LEU A 220 2.42 -20.92 12.87
C LEU A 220 1.19 -20.66 13.75
N LYS A 221 1.43 -20.31 15.03
CA LYS A 221 0.43 -19.98 16.03
C LYS A 221 0.49 -18.49 16.39
N PHE A 222 -0.51 -17.99 17.09
CA PHE A 222 -0.58 -16.57 17.48
C PHE A 222 0.65 -16.10 18.28
N GLU A 223 1.27 -17.00 19.06
CA GLU A 223 2.49 -16.73 19.82
C GLU A 223 3.69 -16.41 18.91
N ASP A 224 3.69 -16.91 17.67
CA ASP A 224 4.75 -16.69 16.69
C ASP A 224 4.66 -15.29 16.00
N ALA A 225 3.55 -14.55 16.22
CA ALA A 225 3.30 -13.31 15.52
C ALA A 225 4.39 -12.23 15.75
N GLU A 226 4.92 -12.15 16.98
CA GLU A 226 5.99 -11.20 17.32
C GLU A 226 7.30 -11.55 16.60
N LYS A 227 7.68 -12.83 16.62
CA LYS A 227 8.88 -13.32 15.92
C LYS A 227 8.77 -13.13 14.40
N LEU A 228 7.58 -13.40 13.84
CA LEU A 228 7.30 -13.22 12.42
C LEU A 228 7.38 -11.73 12.03
N LYS A 229 6.81 -10.85 12.85
CA LYS A 229 6.89 -9.40 12.69
C LYS A 229 8.34 -8.93 12.65
N GLU A 230 9.13 -9.33 13.65
CA GLU A 230 10.53 -8.92 13.73
C GLU A 230 11.34 -9.40 12.53
N LYS A 231 11.14 -10.66 12.12
CA LYS A 231 11.79 -11.20 10.91
C LYS A 231 11.51 -10.35 9.68
N ILE A 232 10.25 -9.94 9.45
CA ILE A 232 9.87 -9.16 8.28
C ILE A 232 10.34 -7.72 8.40
N PHE A 233 10.31 -7.15 9.61
CA PHE A 233 10.88 -5.85 9.88
C PHE A 233 12.37 -5.81 9.52
N GLN A 234 13.15 -6.80 9.97
CA GLN A 234 14.58 -6.88 9.69
C GLN A 234 14.88 -7.03 8.19
N ILE A 235 14.09 -7.81 7.46
CA ILE A 235 14.25 -7.95 6.00
C ILE A 235 14.13 -6.58 5.34
N ILE A 236 13.07 -5.82 5.62
CA ILE A 236 12.82 -4.53 4.99
C ILE A 236 13.80 -3.47 5.50
N HIS A 237 14.07 -3.44 6.81
CA HIS A 237 15.00 -2.48 7.41
C HIS A 237 16.42 -2.63 6.88
N ASN A 238 16.95 -3.86 6.81
CA ASN A 238 18.28 -4.13 6.30
C ASN A 238 18.39 -3.75 4.82
N GLU A 239 17.36 -4.03 4.05
CA GLU A 239 17.30 -3.66 2.63
C GLU A 239 17.33 -2.13 2.45
N LEU A 240 16.52 -1.38 3.20
CA LEU A 240 16.52 0.09 3.16
C LEU A 240 17.86 0.68 3.67
N SER A 241 18.41 0.11 4.74
CA SER A 241 19.66 0.57 5.34
C SER A 241 20.87 0.31 4.45
N SER A 242 20.84 -0.67 3.58
CA SER A 242 21.89 -0.98 2.61
C SER A 242 21.84 -0.10 1.35
N ASP A 243 20.70 0.55 1.07
CA ASP A 243 20.54 1.41 -0.10
C ASP A 243 21.14 2.80 0.16
N SER A 244 22.24 3.10 -0.51
CA SER A 244 22.99 4.35 -0.32
C SER A 244 22.19 5.60 -0.67
N LEU A 245 21.27 5.52 -1.65
CA LEU A 245 20.41 6.64 -2.05
C LEU A 245 19.33 6.90 -1.00
N TYR A 246 18.69 5.85 -0.52
CA TYR A 246 17.68 5.94 0.56
C TYR A 246 18.26 6.53 1.84
N MET A 247 19.45 6.02 2.25
CA MET A 247 20.15 6.50 3.45
C MET A 247 20.62 7.94 3.33
N LYS A 248 21.09 8.37 2.14
CA LYS A 248 21.46 9.76 1.89
C LYS A 248 20.29 10.71 2.07
N ASP A 249 19.12 10.35 1.57
CA ASP A 249 17.90 11.19 1.68
C ASP A 249 17.39 11.22 3.13
N THR A 250 17.40 10.08 3.82
CA THR A 250 17.01 9.98 5.24
C THR A 250 17.95 10.80 6.15
N ASN A 251 19.27 10.76 5.92
CA ASN A 251 20.24 11.51 6.72
C ASN A 251 20.20 13.03 6.46
N ARG A 252 19.74 13.48 5.28
CA ARG A 252 19.52 14.90 5.01
C ARG A 252 18.28 15.47 5.71
N ALA A 253 17.40 14.64 6.19
CA ALA A 253 16.19 15.05 6.88
C ALA A 253 16.39 15.18 8.41
N LYS A 254 17.50 14.67 8.94
CA LYS A 254 17.95 14.87 10.33
C LYS A 254 18.53 16.26 10.51
#